data_eaa16358f741e0fdc606b04fe46a4c63
#
_entry.id   eaa16358f741e0fdc606b04fe46a4c63
#
_cell.length_a   1.000
_cell.length_b   1.000
_cell.length_c   1.000
_cell.angle_alpha   90.00
_cell.angle_beta   90.00
_cell.angle_gamma   90.00
#
_symmetry.space_group_name_H-M   'P 1'
#
loop_
_entity.id
_entity.type
_entity.pdbx_description
1 polymer ?
#
loop_
_entity_poly.entity_id
_entity_poly.type
_entity_poly.pdbx_seq_one_letter_code
_entity_poly.pdbx_strand_id
1 'polypeptide(L)'
;INTYQKASDIARVEHVPVIVHVRELTQPIGHSTSGSHERYKSKDRLEWEKVNDCNLKMRQWIIDNSISNDNELTKIESQCKDYVKVSMKEAWETYINPILKTRNEYIHILDNLSKKFPEYDLNILSSELSRIKEPNKKDILSNARKILRIMLNKNSNELDVLKNWISKFSIEQSEVYSSKLYNEFDTNYKSVKKIDPIYNFDNKKIDGRIIIRNNFESLLSKHDNLIIFGEDSGKIGDVNQGLEGLQDIYGDERVADRGIREASIIGEGIGLALRGFRPIAEIQYLDYLLYGLQILSDDLATLHYRTFGRQIAPLIIRTRGHRLEGIWHSGSPMGAILSTLRGINILVPRNMVQASGMYNSLLQCQEPALIIESLNGYRLKENQPNNLSEFTVMIGESEKIKNGNQITIVSYGSTLRLVEKASNELEELRVSCEIIDIQSLIPFDNSNLIIESLKKTNKLLIVDEDLPGGASSYILQKIIQERDGFKYLDSAPITLTSKAHRPAYGTDGDYFSKPSMDDIIETAYLIMNEYDPNNYPDLI
;
A
#
# COMPACT_ATOMS: atom_id res chain seq x y z
N ILE A 1 34.28 20.19 -5.00
CA ILE A 1 33.37 21.34 -4.89
C ILE A 1 33.23 22.02 -6.26
N ASN A 2 34.29 22.56 -6.84
CA ASN A 2 34.22 23.33 -8.10
C ASN A 2 33.58 22.55 -9.26
N THR A 3 33.87 21.25 -9.40
CA THR A 3 33.26 20.40 -10.44
C THR A 3 31.74 20.29 -10.27
N TYR A 4 31.27 20.07 -9.03
CA TYR A 4 29.84 20.00 -8.73
C TYR A 4 29.15 21.34 -8.88
N GLN A 5 29.83 22.45 -8.48
CA GLN A 5 29.30 23.79 -8.70
C GLN A 5 29.08 24.04 -10.19
N LYS A 6 30.13 23.80 -11.02
CA LYS A 6 30.02 23.93 -12.48
C LYS A 6 28.93 23.05 -13.08
N ALA A 7 28.82 21.79 -12.66
CA ALA A 7 27.77 20.89 -13.11
C ALA A 7 26.36 21.40 -12.73
N SER A 8 26.21 21.90 -11.50
CA SER A 8 24.97 22.51 -11.04
C SER A 8 24.58 23.76 -11.83
N ASP A 9 25.55 24.62 -12.13
CA ASP A 9 25.32 25.85 -12.92
C ASP A 9 24.87 25.49 -14.33
N ILE A 10 25.54 24.55 -15.00
CA ILE A 10 25.15 24.07 -16.34
C ILE A 10 23.72 23.51 -16.30
N ALA A 11 23.43 22.59 -15.37
CA ALA A 11 22.12 21.96 -15.30
C ALA A 11 20.98 22.97 -15.04
N ARG A 12 21.24 24.02 -14.24
CA ARG A 12 20.22 25.01 -13.87
C ARG A 12 20.06 26.12 -14.89
N VAL A 13 21.14 26.51 -15.57
CA VAL A 13 21.12 27.64 -16.53
C VAL A 13 20.79 27.16 -17.94
N GLU A 14 21.37 26.04 -18.35
CA GLU A 14 21.26 25.51 -19.70
C GLU A 14 20.16 24.42 -19.82
N HIS A 15 19.59 23.96 -18.69
CA HIS A 15 18.58 22.90 -18.63
C HIS A 15 19.01 21.60 -19.32
N VAL A 16 20.29 21.26 -19.21
CA VAL A 16 20.84 20.01 -19.75
C VAL A 16 21.31 19.08 -18.63
N PRO A 17 21.16 17.75 -18.78
CA PRO A 17 21.68 16.80 -17.81
C PRO A 17 23.21 16.79 -17.80
N VAL A 18 23.80 16.64 -16.61
CA VAL A 18 25.25 16.62 -16.41
C VAL A 18 25.66 15.37 -15.64
N ILE A 19 26.69 14.67 -16.14
CA ILE A 19 27.28 13.52 -15.46
C ILE A 19 28.62 13.93 -14.85
N VAL A 20 28.75 13.74 -13.53
CA VAL A 20 30.02 13.89 -12.82
C VAL A 20 30.59 12.52 -12.53
N HIS A 21 31.67 12.15 -13.25
CA HIS A 21 32.36 10.88 -13.04
C HIS A 21 33.42 11.02 -11.94
N VAL A 22 33.15 10.42 -10.77
CA VAL A 22 34.09 10.35 -9.66
C VAL A 22 34.93 9.06 -9.80
N ARG A 23 36.20 9.21 -10.16
CA ARG A 23 37.09 8.07 -10.47
C ARG A 23 37.63 7.36 -9.24
N GLU A 24 37.90 8.10 -8.18
CA GLU A 24 38.43 7.59 -6.93
C GLU A 24 37.64 8.11 -5.74
N LEU A 25 37.36 7.22 -4.79
CA LEU A 25 36.54 7.51 -3.62
C LEU A 25 37.20 6.91 -2.37
N THR A 26 37.23 7.66 -1.29
CA THR A 26 37.60 7.15 0.03
C THR A 26 36.38 6.59 0.75
N GLN A 27 36.56 5.47 1.46
CA GLN A 27 35.50 4.82 2.24
C GLN A 27 36.07 4.36 3.59
N PRO A 28 36.18 5.29 4.58
CA PRO A 28 36.95 5.07 5.82
C PRO A 28 36.43 3.93 6.69
N ILE A 29 35.13 3.63 6.64
CA ILE A 29 34.47 2.65 7.52
C ILE A 29 34.06 1.37 6.76
N GLY A 30 34.22 1.33 5.46
CA GLY A 30 33.70 0.25 4.60
C GLY A 30 32.22 0.44 4.25
N HIS A 31 31.53 -0.66 3.89
CA HIS A 31 30.14 -0.60 3.47
C HIS A 31 29.17 -0.27 4.62
N SER A 32 29.44 -0.83 5.79
CA SER A 32 28.61 -0.63 7.00
C SER A 32 29.48 -0.67 8.25
N THR A 33 28.92 -0.26 9.37
CA THR A 33 29.57 -0.30 10.69
C THR A 33 29.96 -1.71 11.14
N SER A 34 29.32 -2.75 10.59
CA SER A 34 29.62 -4.15 10.85
C SER A 34 30.68 -4.75 9.91
N GLY A 35 31.02 -4.03 8.84
CA GLY A 35 31.94 -4.50 7.79
C GLY A 35 33.36 -4.00 8.02
N SER A 36 34.29 -4.93 8.20
CA SER A 36 35.71 -4.62 8.21
C SER A 36 36.21 -4.55 6.77
N HIS A 37 36.50 -3.36 6.28
CA HIS A 37 37.01 -3.14 4.92
C HIS A 37 38.44 -3.65 4.72
N GLU A 38 39.18 -3.88 5.80
CA GLU A 38 40.49 -4.50 5.81
C GLU A 38 40.46 -5.94 5.26
N ARG A 39 39.29 -6.58 5.25
CA ARG A 39 39.12 -7.95 4.71
C ARG A 39 39.22 -8.04 3.19
N TYR A 40 38.95 -6.93 2.48
CA TYR A 40 38.94 -6.94 1.00
C TYR A 40 39.81 -5.86 0.36
N LYS A 41 40.28 -4.86 1.12
CA LYS A 41 41.20 -3.82 0.62
C LYS A 41 42.64 -4.20 0.90
N SER A 42 43.54 -3.86 -0.03
CA SER A 42 44.97 -3.97 0.21
C SER A 42 45.45 -2.95 1.24
N LYS A 43 46.59 -3.22 1.86
CA LYS A 43 47.24 -2.28 2.79
C LYS A 43 47.51 -0.92 2.14
N ASP A 44 47.99 -0.95 0.89
CA ASP A 44 48.32 0.26 0.12
C ASP A 44 47.03 1.07 -0.14
N ARG A 45 45.92 0.40 -0.42
CA ARG A 45 44.62 1.08 -0.59
C ARG A 45 44.14 1.72 0.71
N LEU A 46 44.25 1.05 1.81
CA LEU A 46 43.86 1.59 3.14
C LEU A 46 44.73 2.80 3.52
N GLU A 47 46.04 2.76 3.23
CA GLU A 47 46.92 3.90 3.49
C GLU A 47 46.59 5.08 2.56
N TRP A 48 46.36 4.80 1.27
CA TRP A 48 45.90 5.82 0.32
C TRP A 48 44.61 6.51 0.79
N GLU A 49 43.64 5.75 1.31
CA GLU A 49 42.39 6.30 1.83
C GLU A 49 42.60 7.20 3.05
N LYS A 50 43.49 6.85 3.96
CA LYS A 50 43.85 7.71 5.09
C LYS A 50 44.45 9.04 4.65
N VAL A 51 45.42 8.99 3.73
CA VAL A 51 46.11 10.18 3.22
C VAL A 51 45.15 11.07 2.39
N ASN A 52 44.20 10.45 1.70
CA ASN A 52 43.24 11.15 0.84
C ASN A 52 41.85 11.35 1.47
N ASP A 53 41.73 11.17 2.79
CA ASP A 53 40.50 11.46 3.51
C ASP A 53 39.98 12.86 3.19
N CYS A 54 38.69 12.93 2.86
CA CYS A 54 38.06 14.18 2.41
C CYS A 54 38.13 15.31 3.43
N ASN A 55 38.02 14.98 4.73
CA ASN A 55 38.10 15.98 5.80
C ASN A 55 39.53 16.50 5.96
N LEU A 56 40.55 15.62 5.87
CA LEU A 56 41.94 16.04 5.89
C LEU A 56 42.29 16.93 4.68
N LYS A 57 41.82 16.55 3.49
CA LYS A 57 42.03 17.38 2.28
C LYS A 57 41.30 18.73 2.37
N MET A 58 40.11 18.77 2.93
CA MET A 58 39.40 20.03 3.14
C MET A 58 40.12 20.90 4.18
N ARG A 59 40.58 20.31 5.30
CA ARG A 59 41.37 21.02 6.31
C ARG A 59 42.62 21.67 5.67
N GLN A 60 43.39 20.92 4.90
CA GLN A 60 44.59 21.43 4.23
C GLN A 60 44.23 22.57 3.27
N TRP A 61 43.16 22.38 2.46
CA TRP A 61 42.70 23.41 1.53
C TRP A 61 42.31 24.72 2.22
N ILE A 62 41.65 24.65 3.40
CA ILE A 62 41.29 25.81 4.21
C ILE A 62 42.54 26.57 4.66
N ILE A 63 43.56 25.84 5.10
CA ILE A 63 44.85 26.42 5.57
C ILE A 63 45.60 27.03 4.38
N ASP A 64 45.74 26.33 3.30
CA ASP A 64 46.48 26.77 2.11
C ASP A 64 45.87 28.02 1.47
N ASN A 65 44.54 28.18 1.56
CA ASN A 65 43.84 29.37 1.09
C ASN A 65 43.71 30.47 2.17
N SER A 66 44.39 30.34 3.31
CA SER A 66 44.39 31.34 4.37
C SER A 66 42.98 31.71 4.91
N ILE A 67 42.02 30.77 4.82
CA ILE A 67 40.67 30.98 5.35
C ILE A 67 40.67 30.83 6.87
N SER A 68 41.49 29.92 7.41
CA SER A 68 41.68 29.66 8.81
C SER A 68 43.09 29.08 9.04
N ASN A 69 43.46 28.85 10.30
CA ASN A 69 44.73 28.25 10.69
C ASN A 69 44.54 26.96 11.48
N ASP A 70 45.62 26.19 11.63
CA ASP A 70 45.60 24.88 12.27
C ASP A 70 45.07 24.92 13.72
N ASN A 71 45.42 25.96 14.50
CA ASN A 71 44.98 26.11 15.89
C ASN A 71 43.48 26.36 15.99
N GLU A 72 42.94 27.19 15.11
CA GLU A 72 41.51 27.50 15.08
C GLU A 72 40.69 26.28 14.66
N LEU A 73 41.13 25.55 13.60
CA LEU A 73 40.47 24.32 13.16
C LEU A 73 40.51 23.22 14.24
N THR A 74 41.64 23.07 14.93
CA THR A 74 41.78 22.12 16.04
C THR A 74 40.83 22.48 17.20
N LYS A 75 40.65 23.76 17.49
CA LYS A 75 39.69 24.23 18.49
C LYS A 75 38.26 23.92 18.09
N ILE A 76 37.88 24.16 16.82
CA ILE A 76 36.56 23.84 16.26
C ILE A 76 36.31 22.33 16.36
N GLU A 77 37.25 21.49 15.94
CA GLU A 77 37.12 20.03 16.01
C GLU A 77 36.93 19.52 17.44
N SER A 78 37.67 20.10 18.41
CA SER A 78 37.50 19.77 19.84
C SER A 78 36.11 20.15 20.34
N GLN A 79 35.66 21.36 20.03
CA GLN A 79 34.32 21.83 20.39
C GLN A 79 33.22 20.94 19.77
N CYS A 80 33.36 20.55 18.52
CA CYS A 80 32.42 19.64 17.85
C CYS A 80 32.38 18.26 18.52
N LYS A 81 33.54 17.70 18.91
CA LYS A 81 33.62 16.42 19.63
C LYS A 81 32.90 16.49 20.98
N ASP A 82 33.10 17.59 21.73
CA ASP A 82 32.43 17.75 23.00
C ASP A 82 30.92 17.98 22.85
N TYR A 83 30.51 18.76 21.84
CA TYR A 83 29.09 18.93 21.48
C TYR A 83 28.42 17.59 21.16
N VAL A 84 29.05 16.75 20.35
CA VAL A 84 28.52 15.41 20.01
C VAL A 84 28.35 14.54 21.25
N LYS A 85 29.31 14.56 22.21
CA LYS A 85 29.19 13.80 23.46
C LYS A 85 28.00 14.27 24.30
N VAL A 86 27.83 15.59 24.43
CA VAL A 86 26.72 16.18 25.17
C VAL A 86 25.40 15.81 24.51
N SER A 87 25.29 16.03 23.19
CA SER A 87 24.07 15.71 22.44
C SER A 87 23.71 14.23 22.50
N MET A 88 24.69 13.33 22.47
CA MET A 88 24.47 11.88 22.63
C MET A 88 23.88 11.58 24.02
N LYS A 89 24.41 12.18 25.08
CA LYS A 89 23.91 12.00 26.45
C LYS A 89 22.48 12.53 26.60
N GLU A 90 22.22 13.74 26.11
CA GLU A 90 20.90 14.36 26.15
C GLU A 90 19.86 13.54 25.35
N ALA A 91 20.25 13.04 24.18
CA ALA A 91 19.39 12.17 23.38
C ALA A 91 19.05 10.87 24.12
N TRP A 92 20.05 10.26 24.78
CA TRP A 92 19.83 9.07 25.59
C TRP A 92 18.92 9.33 26.79
N GLU A 93 19.15 10.40 27.53
CA GLU A 93 18.31 10.79 28.66
C GLU A 93 16.87 11.09 28.23
N THR A 94 16.68 11.76 27.09
CA THR A 94 15.38 12.05 26.51
C THR A 94 14.64 10.76 26.13
N TYR A 95 15.35 9.74 25.67
CA TYR A 95 14.79 8.45 25.33
C TYR A 95 14.44 7.61 26.57
N ILE A 96 15.39 7.48 27.53
CA ILE A 96 15.25 6.53 28.64
C ILE A 96 14.35 7.06 29.78
N ASN A 97 14.36 8.35 30.06
CA ASN A 97 13.64 8.91 31.21
C ASN A 97 12.12 8.68 31.14
N PRO A 98 11.42 8.84 30.02
CA PRO A 98 10.00 8.49 29.92
C PRO A 98 9.74 7.02 30.21
N ILE A 99 10.64 6.11 29.80
CA ILE A 99 10.50 4.67 30.05
C ILE A 99 10.68 4.37 31.54
N LEU A 100 11.67 4.98 32.18
CA LEU A 100 11.88 4.85 33.62
C LEU A 100 10.67 5.38 34.41
N LYS A 101 10.11 6.50 34.01
CA LYS A 101 8.88 7.05 34.60
C LYS A 101 7.72 6.05 34.49
N THR A 102 7.46 5.54 33.30
CA THR A 102 6.40 4.53 33.03
C THR A 102 6.64 3.26 33.88
N ARG A 103 7.89 2.80 33.98
CA ARG A 103 8.24 1.65 34.85
C ARG A 103 7.86 1.92 36.30
N ASN A 104 8.20 3.09 36.82
CA ASN A 104 7.94 3.44 38.23
C ASN A 104 6.43 3.57 38.50
N GLU A 105 5.67 4.15 37.57
CA GLU A 105 4.19 4.19 37.63
C GLU A 105 3.59 2.79 37.67
N TYR A 106 4.07 1.88 36.82
CA TYR A 106 3.63 0.49 36.80
C TYR A 106 4.01 -0.27 38.09
N ILE A 107 5.24 -0.08 38.61
CA ILE A 107 5.68 -0.68 39.88
C ILE A 107 4.74 -0.28 41.01
N HIS A 108 4.30 0.98 41.07
CA HIS A 108 3.35 1.43 42.09
C HIS A 108 2.00 0.70 41.99
N ILE A 109 1.50 0.45 40.78
CA ILE A 109 0.28 -0.36 40.57
C ILE A 109 0.52 -1.79 41.09
N LEU A 110 1.68 -2.37 40.78
CA LEU A 110 2.05 -3.72 41.19
C LEU A 110 2.20 -3.87 42.71
N ASP A 111 2.79 -2.88 43.38
CA ASP A 111 2.94 -2.87 44.85
C ASP A 111 1.57 -2.84 45.56
N ASN A 112 0.59 -2.12 45.00
CA ASN A 112 -0.77 -2.13 45.54
C ASN A 112 -1.45 -3.49 45.35
N LEU A 113 -1.25 -4.12 44.17
CA LEU A 113 -1.76 -5.46 43.88
C LEU A 113 -1.10 -6.52 44.79
N SER A 114 0.21 -6.41 45.04
CA SER A 114 0.95 -7.31 45.96
C SER A 114 0.43 -7.24 47.38
N LYS A 115 0.08 -6.05 47.87
CA LYS A 115 -0.53 -5.89 49.21
C LYS A 115 -1.91 -6.57 49.28
N LYS A 116 -2.66 -6.55 48.19
CA LYS A 116 -4.00 -7.16 48.11
C LYS A 116 -3.94 -8.70 48.03
N PHE A 117 -2.92 -9.22 47.35
CA PHE A 117 -2.74 -10.65 47.09
C PHE A 117 -1.34 -11.14 47.51
N PRO A 118 -1.00 -11.12 48.82
CA PRO A 118 0.35 -11.42 49.30
C PRO A 118 0.78 -12.88 49.00
N GLU A 119 -0.19 -13.78 48.79
CA GLU A 119 0.06 -15.20 48.52
C GLU A 119 0.69 -15.47 47.12
N TYR A 120 0.77 -14.47 46.24
CA TYR A 120 1.29 -14.64 44.87
C TYR A 120 2.74 -14.16 44.67
N ASP A 121 3.42 -13.72 45.74
CA ASP A 121 4.82 -13.25 45.69
C ASP A 121 5.13 -12.24 44.54
N LEU A 122 4.15 -11.38 44.20
CA LEU A 122 4.27 -10.43 43.11
C LEU A 122 5.44 -9.44 43.29
N ASN A 123 5.89 -9.26 44.52
CA ASN A 123 7.06 -8.44 44.86
C ASN A 123 8.36 -8.92 44.18
N ILE A 124 8.48 -10.22 43.87
CA ILE A 124 9.63 -10.75 43.13
C ILE A 124 9.67 -10.13 41.74
N LEU A 125 8.53 -10.09 41.05
CA LEU A 125 8.42 -9.52 39.70
C LEU A 125 8.66 -7.98 39.68
N SER A 126 8.22 -7.29 40.76
CA SER A 126 8.54 -5.87 40.97
C SER A 126 10.03 -5.65 41.13
N SER A 127 10.68 -6.46 41.97
CA SER A 127 12.11 -6.37 42.23
C SER A 127 12.96 -6.70 41.00
N GLU A 128 12.60 -7.73 40.23
CA GLU A 128 13.26 -8.10 38.98
C GLU A 128 13.26 -6.92 37.99
N LEU A 129 12.07 -6.33 37.76
CA LEU A 129 11.92 -5.20 36.84
C LEU A 129 12.69 -3.96 37.32
N SER A 130 12.69 -3.70 38.63
CA SER A 130 13.41 -2.55 39.24
C SER A 130 14.91 -2.66 39.06
N ARG A 131 15.50 -3.85 39.04
CA ARG A 131 16.93 -4.09 38.85
C ARG A 131 17.43 -3.85 37.43
N ILE A 132 16.55 -3.79 36.44
CA ILE A 132 16.94 -3.51 35.06
C ILE A 132 17.36 -2.03 34.97
N LYS A 133 18.66 -1.79 34.74
CA LYS A 133 19.21 -0.41 34.67
C LYS A 133 18.65 0.37 33.48
N GLU A 134 18.53 -0.29 32.34
CA GLU A 134 18.05 0.25 31.08
C GLU A 134 16.85 -0.57 30.59
N PRO A 135 15.68 -0.44 31.21
CA PRO A 135 14.49 -1.16 30.80
C PRO A 135 13.98 -0.64 29.46
N ASN A 136 13.33 -1.53 28.72
CA ASN A 136 12.56 -1.11 27.57
C ASN A 136 11.05 -1.30 27.82
N LYS A 137 10.21 -0.72 26.96
CA LYS A 137 8.75 -0.80 27.09
C LYS A 137 8.22 -2.24 27.07
N LYS A 138 8.90 -3.13 26.34
CA LYS A 138 8.61 -4.57 26.29
C LYS A 138 8.74 -5.19 27.69
N ASP A 139 9.80 -4.86 28.44
CA ASP A 139 10.04 -5.46 29.76
C ASP A 139 8.89 -5.14 30.71
N ILE A 140 8.42 -3.88 30.70
CA ILE A 140 7.30 -3.42 31.52
C ILE A 140 6.00 -4.13 31.14
N LEU A 141 5.63 -4.11 29.85
CA LEU A 141 4.38 -4.68 29.39
C LEU A 141 4.35 -6.22 29.50
N SER A 142 5.49 -6.87 29.23
CA SER A 142 5.61 -8.33 29.37
C SER A 142 5.45 -8.78 30.83
N ASN A 143 6.03 -8.03 31.77
CA ASN A 143 5.86 -8.24 33.22
C ASN A 143 4.37 -8.06 33.61
N ALA A 144 3.72 -6.99 33.17
CA ALA A 144 2.30 -6.73 33.44
C ALA A 144 1.38 -7.84 32.91
N ARG A 145 1.62 -8.30 31.68
CA ARG A 145 0.86 -9.43 31.09
C ARG A 145 1.11 -10.75 31.79
N LYS A 146 2.33 -10.98 32.33
CA LYS A 146 2.65 -12.15 33.15
C LYS A 146 1.80 -12.17 34.43
N ILE A 147 1.63 -11.02 35.06
CA ILE A 147 0.79 -10.89 36.27
C ILE A 147 -0.68 -11.18 35.95
N LEU A 148 -1.22 -10.65 34.86
CA LEU A 148 -2.61 -10.98 34.47
C LEU A 148 -2.81 -12.48 34.29
N ARG A 149 -1.83 -13.21 33.75
CA ARG A 149 -1.90 -14.67 33.62
C ARG A 149 -1.87 -15.40 34.98
N ILE A 150 -1.04 -14.91 35.91
CA ILE A 150 -1.00 -15.47 37.29
C ILE A 150 -2.32 -15.22 37.99
N MET A 151 -2.96 -14.08 37.76
CA MET A 151 -4.17 -13.62 38.43
C MET A 151 -5.47 -13.95 37.64
N LEU A 152 -5.43 -14.90 36.69
CA LEU A 152 -6.52 -15.16 35.72
C LEU A 152 -7.90 -15.38 36.39
N ASN A 153 -7.95 -16.05 37.56
CA ASN A 153 -9.18 -16.38 38.25
C ASN A 153 -9.48 -15.44 39.44
N LYS A 154 -8.86 -14.27 39.49
CA LYS A 154 -9.07 -13.29 40.56
C LYS A 154 -9.77 -12.05 40.04
N ASN A 155 -10.55 -11.43 40.93
CA ASN A 155 -11.23 -10.16 40.69
C ASN A 155 -10.95 -9.20 41.85
N SER A 156 -10.55 -7.97 41.53
CA SER A 156 -10.43 -6.86 42.47
C SER A 156 -10.30 -5.55 41.74
N ASN A 157 -10.56 -4.44 42.42
CA ASN A 157 -10.39 -3.11 41.87
C ASN A 157 -8.92 -2.86 41.45
N GLU A 158 -7.95 -3.37 42.21
CA GLU A 158 -6.53 -3.24 41.90
C GLU A 158 -6.15 -3.98 40.61
N LEU A 159 -6.78 -5.15 40.37
CA LEU A 159 -6.59 -5.91 39.13
C LEU A 159 -7.22 -5.17 37.91
N ASP A 160 -8.34 -4.52 38.12
CA ASP A 160 -8.99 -3.72 37.06
C ASP A 160 -8.18 -2.47 36.74
N VAL A 161 -7.52 -1.83 37.72
CA VAL A 161 -6.55 -0.77 37.49
C VAL A 161 -5.40 -1.27 36.60
N LEU A 162 -4.85 -2.45 36.86
CA LEU A 162 -3.80 -3.06 36.02
C LEU A 162 -4.29 -3.33 34.60
N LYS A 163 -5.48 -3.92 34.42
CA LYS A 163 -6.08 -4.18 33.10
C LYS A 163 -6.24 -2.89 32.29
N ASN A 164 -6.79 -1.85 32.94
CA ASN A 164 -6.98 -0.55 32.29
C ASN A 164 -5.65 0.10 31.91
N TRP A 165 -4.64 0.01 32.79
CA TRP A 165 -3.31 0.50 32.49
C TRP A 165 -2.69 -0.22 31.29
N ILE A 166 -2.77 -1.55 31.22
CA ILE A 166 -2.27 -2.35 30.09
C ILE A 166 -2.98 -1.95 28.80
N SER A 167 -4.31 -1.80 28.82
CA SER A 167 -5.10 -1.41 27.67
C SER A 167 -4.68 -0.03 27.15
N LYS A 168 -4.63 0.97 28.05
CA LYS A 168 -4.21 2.34 27.70
C LYS A 168 -2.78 2.35 27.14
N PHE A 169 -1.83 1.73 27.84
CA PHE A 169 -0.45 1.66 27.42
C PHE A 169 -0.29 0.97 26.06
N SER A 170 -1.05 -0.12 25.80
CA SER A 170 -1.01 -0.81 24.52
C SER A 170 -1.53 0.05 23.37
N ILE A 171 -2.60 0.82 23.58
CA ILE A 171 -3.14 1.77 22.60
C ILE A 171 -2.10 2.86 22.29
N GLU A 172 -1.53 3.49 23.31
CA GLU A 172 -0.49 4.52 23.16
C GLU A 172 0.73 3.99 22.39
N GLN A 173 1.16 2.73 22.67
CA GLN A 173 2.28 2.14 21.94
C GLN A 173 1.90 1.76 20.50
N SER A 174 0.66 1.34 20.26
CA SER A 174 0.15 1.09 18.91
C SER A 174 0.18 2.37 18.06
N GLU A 175 -0.22 3.51 18.61
CA GLU A 175 -0.13 4.80 17.92
C GLU A 175 1.33 5.17 17.59
N VAL A 176 2.28 4.89 18.47
CA VAL A 176 3.69 5.18 18.25
C VAL A 176 4.33 4.29 17.20
N TYR A 177 4.00 2.99 17.19
CA TYR A 177 4.73 2.00 16.38
C TYR A 177 3.95 1.46 15.18
N SER A 178 2.62 1.61 15.14
CA SER A 178 1.76 1.05 14.11
C SER A 178 0.95 2.08 13.33
N SER A 179 1.03 3.37 13.69
CA SER A 179 0.40 4.47 12.95
C SER A 179 1.27 4.93 11.77
N LYS A 180 0.74 5.85 10.97
CA LYS A 180 1.47 6.50 9.86
C LYS A 180 1.82 5.58 8.69
N LEU A 181 1.22 4.40 8.60
CA LEU A 181 1.37 3.57 7.40
C LEU A 181 0.60 4.18 6.21
N TYR A 182 -0.59 4.68 6.47
CA TYR A 182 -1.43 5.43 5.53
C TYR A 182 -1.57 6.87 5.98
N ASN A 183 -2.05 7.73 5.09
CA ASN A 183 -2.30 9.13 5.42
C ASN A 183 -3.44 9.26 6.45
N GLU A 184 -3.15 9.85 7.60
CA GLU A 184 -4.11 10.09 8.69
C GLU A 184 -4.57 11.56 8.76
N PHE A 185 -4.09 12.42 7.86
CA PHE A 185 -4.48 13.83 7.80
C PHE A 185 -5.83 13.99 7.06
N ASP A 186 -6.41 15.17 7.15
CA ASP A 186 -7.67 15.53 6.47
C ASP A 186 -7.56 15.53 4.92
N THR A 187 -6.38 15.23 4.39
CA THR A 187 -6.09 15.06 2.96
C THR A 187 -6.14 13.60 2.51
N ASN A 188 -6.58 12.67 3.34
CA ASN A 188 -6.73 11.26 3.00
C ASN A 188 -7.99 10.99 2.16
N TYR A 189 -8.14 9.78 1.64
CA TYR A 189 -9.27 9.36 0.79
C TYR A 189 -10.65 9.52 1.46
N LYS A 190 -10.74 9.51 2.80
CA LYS A 190 -12.01 9.68 3.53
C LYS A 190 -12.56 11.10 3.46
N SER A 191 -11.72 12.07 3.11
CA SER A 191 -12.13 13.48 2.93
C SER A 191 -12.83 13.73 1.60
N VAL A 192 -12.72 12.79 0.64
CA VAL A 192 -13.34 12.91 -0.68
C VAL A 192 -14.85 12.80 -0.55
N LYS A 193 -15.56 13.78 -1.12
CA LYS A 193 -17.03 13.78 -1.13
C LYS A 193 -17.57 12.90 -2.25
N LYS A 194 -18.62 12.15 -1.94
CA LYS A 194 -19.34 11.36 -2.94
C LYS A 194 -20.09 12.30 -3.89
N ILE A 195 -19.83 12.15 -5.18
CA ILE A 195 -20.55 12.81 -6.28
C ILE A 195 -20.92 11.71 -7.27
N ASP A 196 -22.22 11.51 -7.46
CA ASP A 196 -22.70 10.47 -8.37
C ASP A 196 -22.52 10.87 -9.83
N PRO A 197 -22.31 9.90 -10.75
CA PRO A 197 -22.26 10.16 -12.19
C PRO A 197 -23.65 10.60 -12.70
N ILE A 198 -23.68 11.65 -13.52
CA ILE A 198 -24.90 12.21 -14.11
C ILE A 198 -25.01 11.76 -15.55
N TYR A 199 -26.17 11.22 -15.96
CA TYR A 199 -26.42 10.75 -17.33
C TYR A 199 -27.60 11.50 -17.93
N ASN A 200 -27.49 11.83 -19.22
CA ASN A 200 -28.63 12.32 -20.00
C ASN A 200 -29.43 11.15 -20.56
N PHE A 201 -30.71 11.38 -20.82
CA PHE A 201 -31.63 10.34 -21.31
C PHE A 201 -31.21 9.74 -22.66
N ASP A 202 -30.51 10.52 -23.52
CA ASP A 202 -30.08 10.14 -24.87
C ASP A 202 -28.58 9.77 -24.97
N ASN A 203 -27.90 9.46 -23.87
CA ASN A 203 -26.48 9.12 -23.88
C ASN A 203 -26.24 7.85 -24.72
N LYS A 204 -25.49 8.00 -25.80
CA LYS A 204 -25.02 6.85 -26.59
C LYS A 204 -23.90 6.15 -25.84
N LYS A 205 -23.97 4.81 -25.84
CA LYS A 205 -22.85 4.01 -25.36
C LYS A 205 -21.64 4.16 -26.29
N ILE A 206 -20.50 4.49 -25.72
CA ILE A 206 -19.21 4.61 -26.40
C ILE A 206 -18.18 3.66 -25.80
N ASP A 207 -17.08 3.42 -26.51
CA ASP A 207 -16.03 2.55 -26.01
C ASP A 207 -15.42 3.11 -24.71
N GLY A 208 -15.15 2.24 -23.76
CA GLY A 208 -14.57 2.63 -22.48
C GLY A 208 -13.26 3.41 -22.61
N ARG A 209 -12.43 3.10 -23.64
CA ARG A 209 -11.22 3.87 -23.93
C ARG A 209 -11.48 5.37 -24.19
N ILE A 210 -12.61 5.70 -24.82
CA ILE A 210 -12.99 7.09 -25.07
C ILE A 210 -13.42 7.78 -23.78
N ILE A 211 -14.13 7.05 -22.90
CA ILE A 211 -14.55 7.59 -21.59
C ILE A 211 -13.33 7.96 -20.75
N ILE A 212 -12.39 7.03 -20.61
CA ILE A 212 -11.18 7.28 -19.80
C ILE A 212 -10.30 8.37 -20.40
N ARG A 213 -10.16 8.40 -21.74
CA ARG A 213 -9.45 9.42 -22.47
C ARG A 213 -10.08 10.81 -22.23
N ASN A 214 -11.39 10.94 -22.35
CA ASN A 214 -12.10 12.20 -22.14
C ASN A 214 -12.03 12.66 -20.67
N ASN A 215 -12.03 11.72 -19.73
CA ASN A 215 -11.83 12.02 -18.31
C ASN A 215 -10.43 12.59 -18.06
N PHE A 216 -9.37 11.99 -18.63
CA PHE A 216 -8.01 12.51 -18.51
C PHE A 216 -7.83 13.87 -19.19
N GLU A 217 -8.46 14.11 -20.35
CA GLU A 217 -8.47 15.43 -20.96
C GLU A 217 -9.06 16.49 -20.03
N SER A 218 -10.22 16.18 -19.44
CA SER A 218 -10.86 17.07 -18.48
C SER A 218 -10.02 17.29 -17.21
N LEU A 219 -9.35 16.26 -16.71
CA LEU A 219 -8.46 16.36 -15.55
C LEU A 219 -7.19 17.18 -15.86
N LEU A 220 -6.56 16.97 -17.02
CA LEU A 220 -5.40 17.75 -17.47
C LEU A 220 -5.73 19.23 -17.65
N SER A 221 -6.96 19.56 -18.08
CA SER A 221 -7.40 20.95 -18.18
C SER A 221 -7.64 21.63 -16.83
N LYS A 222 -7.97 20.85 -15.78
CA LYS A 222 -8.26 21.36 -14.43
C LYS A 222 -7.04 21.42 -13.50
N HIS A 223 -6.05 20.57 -13.73
CA HIS A 223 -4.89 20.40 -12.86
C HIS A 223 -3.59 20.66 -13.59
N ASP A 224 -3.03 21.86 -13.45
CA ASP A 224 -1.77 22.26 -14.11
C ASP A 224 -0.57 21.42 -13.68
N ASN A 225 -0.60 20.85 -12.49
CA ASN A 225 0.45 19.98 -11.95
C ASN A 225 0.24 18.49 -12.23
N LEU A 226 -0.80 18.09 -12.98
CA LEU A 226 -1.03 16.71 -13.40
C LEU A 226 -0.09 16.35 -14.55
N ILE A 227 0.68 15.28 -14.39
CA ILE A 227 1.59 14.72 -15.41
C ILE A 227 1.24 13.24 -15.58
N ILE A 228 1.06 12.80 -16.82
CA ILE A 228 0.80 11.40 -17.18
C ILE A 228 1.97 10.92 -18.04
N PHE A 229 2.60 9.83 -17.66
CA PHE A 229 3.76 9.33 -18.40
C PHE A 229 3.98 7.82 -18.20
N GLY A 230 4.64 7.21 -19.15
CA GLY A 230 4.99 5.79 -19.14
C GLY A 230 5.49 5.34 -20.51
N GLU A 231 5.62 4.05 -20.71
CA GLU A 231 5.93 3.48 -22.02
C GLU A 231 4.73 3.67 -22.96
N ASP A 232 4.95 4.22 -24.15
CA ASP A 232 3.93 4.51 -25.16
C ASP A 232 2.76 5.39 -24.71
N SER A 233 2.87 6.06 -23.57
CA SER A 233 1.78 6.89 -23.02
C SER A 233 1.60 8.21 -23.76
N GLY A 234 2.65 8.73 -24.42
CA GLY A 234 2.67 10.01 -25.11
C GLY A 234 2.12 9.94 -26.53
N LYS A 235 3.00 9.70 -27.52
CA LYS A 235 2.66 9.84 -28.95
C LYS A 235 1.58 8.89 -29.44
N ILE A 236 1.62 7.62 -29.00
CA ILE A 236 0.60 6.63 -29.36
C ILE A 236 -0.68 6.81 -28.54
N GLY A 237 -0.56 7.38 -27.34
CA GLY A 237 -1.68 7.56 -26.42
C GLY A 237 -2.06 6.30 -25.66
N ASP A 238 -1.07 5.53 -25.22
CA ASP A 238 -1.04 4.19 -24.65
C ASP A 238 -1.47 3.06 -25.62
N VAL A 239 -1.11 1.82 -25.28
CA VAL A 239 -1.39 0.63 -26.11
C VAL A 239 -2.88 0.35 -26.33
N ASN A 240 -3.76 0.90 -25.52
CA ASN A 240 -5.22 0.81 -25.63
C ASN A 240 -5.87 2.14 -26.04
N GLN A 241 -5.07 3.17 -26.32
CA GLN A 241 -5.52 4.50 -26.76
C GLN A 241 -6.38 5.26 -25.73
N GLY A 242 -6.18 4.98 -24.46
CA GLY A 242 -6.85 5.73 -23.38
C GLY A 242 -6.28 7.14 -23.16
N LEU A 243 -5.17 7.50 -23.85
CA LEU A 243 -4.54 8.82 -23.83
C LEU A 243 -4.40 9.42 -25.26
N GLU A 244 -5.07 8.81 -26.26
CA GLU A 244 -4.96 9.20 -27.66
C GLU A 244 -5.10 10.70 -27.88
N GLY A 245 -4.09 11.33 -28.53
CA GLY A 245 -4.06 12.75 -28.88
C GLY A 245 -3.83 13.73 -27.72
N LEU A 246 -3.71 13.26 -26.47
CA LEU A 246 -3.53 14.16 -25.34
C LEU A 246 -2.14 14.82 -25.31
N GLN A 247 -1.10 14.15 -25.82
CA GLN A 247 0.22 14.77 -25.96
C GLN A 247 0.20 15.94 -26.94
N ASP A 248 -0.53 15.83 -28.07
CA ASP A 248 -0.63 16.90 -29.05
C ASP A 248 -1.37 18.13 -28.47
N ILE A 249 -2.25 17.94 -27.48
CA ILE A 249 -3.02 19.01 -26.81
C ILE A 249 -2.22 19.67 -25.68
N TYR A 250 -1.59 18.85 -24.82
CA TYR A 250 -0.99 19.30 -23.56
C TYR A 250 0.54 19.35 -23.55
N GLY A 251 1.19 18.89 -24.62
CA GLY A 251 2.65 18.83 -24.77
C GLY A 251 3.28 17.60 -24.11
N ASP A 252 4.53 17.33 -24.48
CA ASP A 252 5.34 16.20 -24.03
C ASP A 252 5.87 16.35 -22.61
N GLU A 253 5.78 17.53 -22.00
CA GLU A 253 6.04 17.74 -20.58
C GLU A 253 4.90 17.25 -19.69
N ARG A 254 3.66 17.25 -20.20
CA ARG A 254 2.45 16.87 -19.45
C ARG A 254 1.96 15.46 -19.76
N VAL A 255 2.13 14.99 -21.00
CA VAL A 255 1.78 13.63 -21.44
C VAL A 255 2.98 13.07 -22.19
N ALA A 256 3.72 12.18 -21.56
CA ALA A 256 5.09 11.88 -21.98
C ALA A 256 5.37 10.38 -22.16
N ASP A 257 6.17 10.07 -23.18
CA ASP A 257 6.77 8.75 -23.33
C ASP A 257 7.99 8.59 -22.43
N ARG A 258 8.22 7.37 -21.96
CA ARG A 258 9.41 6.96 -21.22
C ARG A 258 10.00 5.67 -21.79
N GLY A 259 11.28 5.47 -21.55
CA GLY A 259 11.94 4.21 -21.92
C GLY A 259 11.37 3.01 -21.14
N ILE A 260 11.53 1.83 -21.71
CA ILE A 260 11.03 0.54 -21.16
C ILE A 260 11.82 0.18 -19.90
N ARG A 261 11.43 0.77 -18.77
CA ARG A 261 12.03 0.49 -17.45
C ARG A 261 11.09 0.90 -16.32
N GLU A 262 10.28 -0.03 -15.87
CA GLU A 262 9.20 0.18 -14.89
C GLU A 262 9.73 0.75 -13.56
N ALA A 263 10.88 0.26 -13.09
CA ALA A 263 11.53 0.80 -11.89
C ALA A 263 11.88 2.29 -12.02
N SER A 264 12.32 2.74 -13.21
CA SER A 264 12.65 4.15 -13.47
C SER A 264 11.38 5.00 -13.60
N ILE A 265 10.35 4.49 -14.27
CA ILE A 265 9.04 5.16 -14.38
C ILE A 265 8.45 5.42 -12.99
N ILE A 266 8.43 4.41 -12.14
CA ILE A 266 7.93 4.54 -10.76
C ILE A 266 8.80 5.49 -9.94
N GLY A 267 10.13 5.38 -10.03
CA GLY A 267 11.08 6.25 -9.33
C GLY A 267 10.92 7.72 -9.73
N GLU A 268 10.74 8.01 -11.02
CA GLU A 268 10.41 9.35 -11.51
C GLU A 268 9.10 9.87 -10.92
N GLY A 269 8.06 9.01 -10.90
CA GLY A 269 6.77 9.36 -10.30
C GLY A 269 6.87 9.72 -8.82
N ILE A 270 7.65 8.97 -8.04
CA ILE A 270 7.91 9.30 -6.63
C ILE A 270 8.60 10.66 -6.52
N GLY A 271 9.62 10.91 -7.34
CA GLY A 271 10.35 12.18 -7.36
C GLY A 271 9.47 13.37 -7.71
N LEU A 272 8.63 13.26 -8.74
CA LEU A 272 7.67 14.28 -9.15
C LEU A 272 6.64 14.56 -8.05
N ALA A 273 6.08 13.51 -7.42
CA ALA A 273 5.13 13.65 -6.33
C ALA A 273 5.73 14.38 -5.13
N LEU A 274 6.97 14.07 -4.75
CA LEU A 274 7.70 14.75 -3.68
C LEU A 274 8.01 16.23 -4.01
N ARG A 275 7.96 16.61 -5.28
CA ARG A 275 8.13 18.00 -5.75
C ARG A 275 6.82 18.76 -5.92
N GLY A 276 5.67 18.15 -5.56
CA GLY A 276 4.35 18.79 -5.57
C GLY A 276 3.54 18.59 -6.87
N PHE A 277 4.05 17.77 -7.79
CA PHE A 277 3.26 17.34 -8.96
C PHE A 277 2.25 16.24 -8.57
N ARG A 278 1.29 15.99 -9.46
CA ARG A 278 0.32 14.90 -9.37
C ARG A 278 0.60 13.90 -10.50
N PRO A 279 1.60 13.03 -10.35
CA PRO A 279 1.97 12.11 -11.40
C PRO A 279 1.03 10.92 -11.49
N ILE A 280 0.70 10.52 -12.72
CA ILE A 280 0.15 9.21 -13.06
C ILE A 280 1.22 8.48 -13.87
N ALA A 281 1.84 7.48 -13.27
CA ALA A 281 2.86 6.66 -13.89
C ALA A 281 2.23 5.39 -14.46
N GLU A 282 2.37 5.18 -15.77
CA GLU A 282 1.77 4.03 -16.45
C GLU A 282 2.76 2.89 -16.58
N ILE A 283 2.31 1.70 -16.17
CA ILE A 283 2.93 0.40 -16.42
C ILE A 283 1.98 -0.37 -17.33
N GLN A 284 2.42 -0.78 -18.51
CA GLN A 284 1.53 -1.29 -19.56
C GLN A 284 0.64 -2.46 -19.12
N TYR A 285 1.23 -3.45 -18.42
CA TYR A 285 0.50 -4.64 -17.95
C TYR A 285 0.87 -4.99 -16.50
N LEU A 286 -0.05 -5.60 -15.80
CA LEU A 286 0.08 -5.90 -14.37
C LEU A 286 1.28 -6.80 -14.04
N ASP A 287 1.61 -7.78 -14.86
CA ASP A 287 2.77 -8.64 -14.61
C ASP A 287 4.12 -7.95 -14.84
N TYR A 288 4.18 -6.84 -15.59
CA TYR A 288 5.36 -5.99 -15.68
C TYR A 288 5.61 -5.17 -14.40
N LEU A 289 4.57 -4.99 -13.57
CA LEU A 289 4.73 -4.31 -12.28
C LEU A 289 5.78 -4.99 -11.39
N LEU A 290 6.04 -6.29 -11.59
CA LEU A 290 7.08 -7.02 -10.87
C LEU A 290 8.47 -6.40 -11.04
N TYR A 291 8.78 -5.76 -12.19
CA TYR A 291 10.05 -5.05 -12.41
C TYR A 291 10.18 -3.76 -11.58
N GLY A 292 9.07 -3.24 -11.09
CA GLY A 292 9.02 -2.07 -10.20
C GLY A 292 8.60 -2.38 -8.77
N LEU A 293 8.31 -3.64 -8.44
CA LEU A 293 7.73 -4.02 -7.16
C LEU A 293 8.61 -3.62 -5.96
N GLN A 294 9.93 -3.73 -6.08
CA GLN A 294 10.86 -3.33 -5.03
C GLN A 294 10.76 -1.82 -4.75
N ILE A 295 10.75 -0.99 -5.78
CA ILE A 295 10.64 0.48 -5.63
C ILE A 295 9.29 0.86 -5.02
N LEU A 296 8.22 0.17 -5.42
CA LEU A 296 6.90 0.36 -4.82
C LEU A 296 6.87 -0.03 -3.35
N SER A 297 7.44 -1.20 -3.01
CA SER A 297 7.46 -1.73 -1.64
C SER A 297 8.35 -0.91 -0.72
N ASP A 298 9.62 -0.69 -1.11
CA ASP A 298 10.63 -0.13 -0.22
C ASP A 298 10.61 1.40 -0.20
N ASP A 299 10.38 2.04 -1.36
CA ASP A 299 10.47 3.49 -1.46
C ASP A 299 9.12 4.19 -1.34
N LEU A 300 8.08 3.72 -2.04
CA LEU A 300 6.78 4.38 -2.03
C LEU A 300 5.92 3.97 -0.82
N ALA A 301 5.69 2.66 -0.63
CA ALA A 301 4.79 2.15 0.41
C ALA A 301 5.24 2.51 1.83
N THR A 302 6.56 2.52 2.07
CA THR A 302 7.11 2.83 3.40
C THR A 302 7.35 4.31 3.65
N LEU A 303 7.27 5.17 2.63
CA LEU A 303 7.68 6.58 2.71
C LEU A 303 7.01 7.32 3.85
N HIS A 304 5.70 7.25 3.93
CA HIS A 304 4.92 7.93 4.96
C HIS A 304 5.25 7.38 6.36
N TYR A 305 5.32 6.06 6.50
CA TYR A 305 5.65 5.40 7.76
C TYR A 305 7.07 5.74 8.25
N ARG A 306 8.10 5.52 7.41
CA ARG A 306 9.51 5.73 7.81
C ARG A 306 9.87 7.18 8.06
N THR A 307 9.10 8.12 7.53
CA THR A 307 9.27 9.56 7.80
C THR A 307 8.33 10.07 8.89
N PHE A 308 7.60 9.19 9.54
CA PHE A 308 6.62 9.53 10.57
C PHE A 308 5.57 10.55 10.09
N GLY A 309 5.05 10.34 8.89
CA GLY A 309 4.05 11.20 8.26
C GLY A 309 4.57 12.53 7.69
N ARG A 310 5.90 12.75 7.67
CA ARG A 310 6.48 14.03 7.22
C ARG A 310 6.60 14.15 5.71
N GLN A 311 6.60 13.03 5.00
CA GLN A 311 6.65 13.00 3.54
C GLN A 311 5.49 12.17 2.99
N ILE A 312 4.88 12.69 1.93
CA ILE A 312 3.81 12.03 1.19
C ILE A 312 4.15 12.15 -0.31
N ALA A 313 4.03 11.05 -1.03
CA ALA A 313 4.19 11.03 -2.48
C ALA A 313 2.88 10.50 -3.12
N PRO A 314 1.93 11.38 -3.46
CA PRO A 314 0.64 10.99 -4.01
C PRO A 314 0.74 10.60 -5.49
N LEU A 315 1.53 9.56 -5.76
CA LEU A 315 1.71 8.94 -7.06
C LEU A 315 0.56 7.97 -7.34
N ILE A 316 -0.05 8.08 -8.50
CA ILE A 316 -1.00 7.10 -9.03
C ILE A 316 -0.25 6.21 -10.02
N ILE A 317 -0.21 4.90 -9.76
CA ILE A 317 0.29 3.90 -10.69
C ILE A 317 -0.91 3.36 -11.45
N ARG A 318 -0.87 3.47 -12.77
CA ARG A 318 -1.89 2.97 -13.68
C ARG A 318 -1.38 1.71 -14.37
N THR A 319 -2.15 0.63 -14.35
CA THR A 319 -1.82 -0.60 -15.08
C THR A 319 -3.09 -1.31 -15.53
N ARG A 320 -2.96 -2.37 -16.34
CA ARG A 320 -4.09 -3.07 -16.94
C ARG A 320 -4.06 -4.55 -16.69
N GLY A 321 -5.28 -5.12 -16.51
CA GLY A 321 -5.55 -6.54 -16.45
C GLY A 321 -4.96 -7.22 -15.23
N HIS A 322 -5.61 -8.29 -14.83
CA HIS A 322 -4.94 -9.32 -14.06
C HIS A 322 -5.40 -10.63 -14.68
N ARG A 323 -4.56 -11.43 -15.21
CA ARG A 323 -4.84 -12.64 -16.02
C ARG A 323 -5.41 -12.36 -17.40
N LEU A 324 -4.51 -12.04 -18.27
CA LEU A 324 -4.74 -12.04 -19.71
C LEU A 324 -4.55 -13.46 -20.27
N GLU A 325 -4.93 -13.65 -21.53
CA GLU A 325 -4.74 -14.92 -22.22
C GLU A 325 -3.27 -15.20 -22.56
N GLY A 326 -2.90 -16.48 -22.59
CA GLY A 326 -1.60 -16.96 -23.04
C GLY A 326 -0.49 -16.90 -21.97
N ILE A 327 0.75 -17.21 -22.40
CA ILE A 327 1.91 -17.31 -21.52
C ILE A 327 2.43 -15.94 -21.11
N TRP A 328 2.42 -14.98 -22.04
CA TRP A 328 2.88 -13.62 -21.82
C TRP A 328 1.72 -12.72 -21.41
N HIS A 329 1.95 -11.76 -20.54
CA HIS A 329 0.94 -10.83 -20.03
C HIS A 329 -0.22 -11.47 -19.26
N SER A 330 -0.10 -12.71 -18.88
CA SER A 330 -1.14 -13.48 -18.20
C SER A 330 -0.85 -13.73 -16.73
N GLY A 331 0.20 -13.12 -16.20
CA GLY A 331 0.54 -13.19 -14.78
C GLY A 331 -0.45 -12.38 -13.94
N SER A 332 -0.84 -12.94 -12.79
CA SER A 332 -1.56 -12.19 -11.77
C SER A 332 -0.73 -12.21 -10.49
N PRO A 333 0.04 -11.15 -10.22
CA PRO A 333 0.85 -11.06 -9.01
C PRO A 333 0.07 -10.49 -7.81
N MET A 334 -1.26 -10.58 -7.78
CA MET A 334 -2.09 -9.92 -6.76
C MET A 334 -1.71 -10.34 -5.33
N GLY A 335 -1.41 -11.63 -5.10
CA GLY A 335 -0.94 -12.09 -3.79
C GLY A 335 0.36 -11.40 -3.35
N ALA A 336 1.32 -11.22 -4.27
CA ALA A 336 2.56 -10.48 -3.99
C ALA A 336 2.28 -8.99 -3.77
N ILE A 337 1.43 -8.37 -4.60
CA ILE A 337 1.04 -6.97 -4.49
C ILE A 337 0.41 -6.69 -3.11
N LEU A 338 -0.60 -7.47 -2.74
CA LEU A 338 -1.32 -7.30 -1.46
C LEU A 338 -0.43 -7.53 -0.24
N SER A 339 0.55 -8.41 -0.31
CA SER A 339 1.47 -8.69 0.79
C SER A 339 2.57 -7.62 0.93
N THR A 340 3.05 -7.04 -0.17
CA THR A 340 4.21 -6.15 -0.18
C THR A 340 3.85 -4.66 -0.19
N LEU A 341 2.73 -4.26 -0.81
CA LEU A 341 2.39 -2.85 -1.00
C LEU A 341 1.52 -2.29 0.14
N ARG A 342 1.91 -2.56 1.39
CA ARG A 342 1.25 -1.97 2.56
C ARG A 342 1.66 -0.49 2.70
N GLY A 343 0.71 0.42 2.57
CA GLY A 343 0.92 1.87 2.50
C GLY A 343 0.51 2.47 1.16
N ILE A 344 0.04 1.64 0.21
CA ILE A 344 -0.50 2.06 -1.09
C ILE A 344 -1.95 1.58 -1.18
N ASN A 345 -2.86 2.43 -1.67
CA ASN A 345 -4.22 2.04 -1.97
C ASN A 345 -4.26 1.17 -3.24
N ILE A 346 -5.01 0.08 -3.25
CA ILE A 346 -5.10 -0.85 -4.38
C ILE A 346 -6.56 -0.93 -4.85
N LEU A 347 -6.80 -0.42 -6.05
CA LEU A 347 -8.11 -0.24 -6.64
C LEU A 347 -8.24 -1.07 -7.92
N VAL A 348 -9.36 -1.76 -8.09
CA VAL A 348 -9.61 -2.61 -9.25
C VAL A 348 -11.01 -2.33 -9.82
N PRO A 349 -11.14 -1.32 -10.69
CA PRO A 349 -12.42 -0.96 -11.27
C PRO A 349 -12.97 -2.07 -12.18
N ARG A 350 -14.29 -2.28 -12.14
CA ARG A 350 -14.98 -3.24 -13.01
C ARG A 350 -15.17 -2.75 -14.45
N ASN A 351 -15.11 -1.42 -14.65
CA ASN A 351 -15.31 -0.78 -15.95
C ASN A 351 -14.62 0.60 -16.02
N MET A 352 -14.64 1.26 -17.17
CA MET A 352 -13.92 2.52 -17.38
C MET A 352 -14.63 3.75 -16.78
N VAL A 353 -15.93 3.71 -16.59
CA VAL A 353 -16.64 4.75 -15.84
C VAL A 353 -16.20 4.71 -14.38
N GLN A 354 -16.18 3.54 -13.77
CA GLN A 354 -15.70 3.40 -12.38
C GLN A 354 -14.22 3.79 -12.24
N ALA A 355 -13.37 3.39 -13.19
CA ALA A 355 -11.97 3.82 -13.24
C ALA A 355 -11.83 5.35 -13.26
N SER A 356 -12.61 6.02 -14.11
CA SER A 356 -12.64 7.50 -14.18
C SER A 356 -12.99 8.13 -12.83
N GLY A 357 -14.02 7.64 -12.15
CA GLY A 357 -14.40 8.11 -10.82
C GLY A 357 -13.34 7.85 -9.75
N MET A 358 -12.57 6.75 -9.86
CA MET A 358 -11.44 6.46 -8.96
C MET A 358 -10.29 7.45 -9.17
N TYR A 359 -9.93 7.79 -10.41
CA TYR A 359 -8.94 8.84 -10.70
C TYR A 359 -9.38 10.19 -10.15
N ASN A 360 -10.65 10.55 -10.34
CA ASN A 360 -11.20 11.79 -9.82
C ASN A 360 -11.10 11.86 -8.29
N SER A 361 -11.35 10.75 -7.59
CA SER A 361 -11.22 10.65 -6.14
C SER A 361 -9.77 10.74 -5.69
N LEU A 362 -8.86 10.03 -6.35
CA LEU A 362 -7.45 10.02 -6.00
C LEU A 362 -6.79 11.39 -6.20
N LEU A 363 -7.19 12.15 -7.21
CA LEU A 363 -6.65 13.51 -7.41
C LEU A 363 -7.12 14.51 -6.35
N GLN A 364 -8.18 14.20 -5.61
CA GLN A 364 -8.68 15.01 -4.49
C GLN A 364 -8.00 14.67 -3.16
N CYS A 365 -7.28 13.55 -3.07
CA CYS A 365 -6.58 13.14 -1.85
C CYS A 365 -5.05 13.05 -2.06
N GLN A 366 -4.31 12.92 -0.95
CA GLN A 366 -2.85 12.92 -0.95
C GLN A 366 -2.32 11.52 -0.56
N GLU A 367 -2.64 10.51 -1.38
CA GLU A 367 -2.21 9.13 -1.10
C GLU A 367 -1.70 8.45 -2.37
N PRO A 368 -0.68 7.59 -2.26
CA PRO A 368 -0.28 6.76 -3.37
C PRO A 368 -1.32 5.68 -3.63
N ALA A 369 -1.54 5.36 -4.90
CA ALA A 369 -2.48 4.33 -5.31
C ALA A 369 -2.00 3.55 -6.52
N LEU A 370 -2.39 2.27 -6.57
CA LEU A 370 -2.31 1.40 -7.75
C LEU A 370 -3.74 1.18 -8.26
N ILE A 371 -3.98 1.55 -9.51
CA ILE A 371 -5.24 1.25 -10.23
C ILE A 371 -4.96 0.17 -11.27
N ILE A 372 -5.72 -0.92 -11.19
CA ILE A 372 -5.63 -2.05 -12.12
C ILE A 372 -6.88 -2.07 -12.98
N GLU A 373 -6.80 -1.45 -14.15
CA GLU A 373 -7.91 -1.32 -15.08
C GLU A 373 -8.22 -2.64 -15.79
N SER A 374 -9.50 -2.89 -16.06
CA SER A 374 -9.91 -4.05 -16.86
C SER A 374 -9.48 -3.90 -18.33
N LEU A 375 -8.56 -4.74 -18.81
CA LEU A 375 -8.09 -4.67 -20.19
C LEU A 375 -9.23 -4.72 -21.22
N ASN A 376 -10.14 -5.68 -21.07
CA ASN A 376 -11.29 -5.79 -21.96
C ASN A 376 -12.27 -4.61 -21.84
N GLY A 377 -12.24 -3.88 -20.72
CA GLY A 377 -13.05 -2.70 -20.48
C GLY A 377 -12.87 -1.59 -21.50
N TYR A 378 -11.68 -1.46 -22.08
CA TYR A 378 -11.39 -0.42 -23.08
C TYR A 378 -12.27 -0.50 -24.33
N ARG A 379 -12.70 -1.70 -24.72
CA ARG A 379 -13.53 -1.95 -25.91
C ARG A 379 -14.99 -2.21 -25.60
N LEU A 380 -15.36 -2.31 -24.33
CA LEU A 380 -16.75 -2.42 -23.92
C LEU A 380 -17.43 -1.06 -24.02
N LYS A 381 -18.70 -1.09 -24.45
CA LYS A 381 -19.47 0.14 -24.60
C LYS A 381 -20.23 0.46 -23.31
N GLU A 382 -19.97 1.65 -22.80
CA GLU A 382 -20.58 2.19 -21.59
C GLU A 382 -21.23 3.55 -21.86
N ASN A 383 -22.16 3.95 -20.98
CA ASN A 383 -22.71 5.31 -21.00
C ASN A 383 -21.68 6.27 -20.39
N GLN A 384 -21.27 7.31 -21.12
CA GLN A 384 -20.38 8.33 -20.57
C GLN A 384 -21.17 9.26 -19.63
N PRO A 385 -20.69 9.49 -18.38
CA PRO A 385 -21.24 10.54 -17.52
C PRO A 385 -21.02 11.92 -18.10
N ASN A 386 -21.97 12.83 -17.87
CA ASN A 386 -21.85 14.23 -18.32
C ASN A 386 -20.91 15.05 -17.44
N ASN A 387 -20.75 14.66 -16.19
CA ASN A 387 -19.90 15.31 -15.20
C ASN A 387 -18.52 14.62 -15.08
N LEU A 388 -17.85 14.36 -16.23
CA LEU A 388 -16.47 13.86 -16.26
C LEU A 388 -15.57 14.75 -15.39
N SER A 389 -14.56 14.13 -14.76
CA SER A 389 -13.63 14.76 -13.81
C SER A 389 -14.28 15.35 -12.54
N GLU A 390 -15.57 15.13 -12.28
CA GLU A 390 -16.28 15.63 -11.11
C GLU A 390 -16.88 14.52 -10.25
N PHE A 391 -17.53 13.51 -10.90
CA PHE A 391 -18.06 12.37 -10.14
C PHE A 391 -16.94 11.55 -9.50
N THR A 392 -17.25 10.95 -8.35
CA THR A 392 -16.26 10.23 -7.54
C THR A 392 -16.72 8.81 -7.24
N VAL A 393 -15.75 7.91 -7.10
CA VAL A 393 -15.94 6.58 -6.52
C VAL A 393 -15.30 6.57 -5.16
N MET A 394 -16.05 6.20 -4.13
CA MET A 394 -15.56 6.21 -2.76
C MET A 394 -14.54 5.09 -2.53
N ILE A 395 -13.31 5.48 -2.24
CA ILE A 395 -12.21 4.55 -2.01
C ILE A 395 -12.44 3.80 -0.68
N GLY A 396 -12.30 2.48 -0.72
CA GLY A 396 -12.53 1.63 0.44
C GLY A 396 -13.99 1.24 0.70
N GLU A 397 -14.93 1.74 -0.11
CA GLU A 397 -16.33 1.34 -0.02
C GLU A 397 -16.60 0.22 -1.04
N SER A 398 -17.36 -0.79 -0.61
CA SER A 398 -17.90 -1.80 -1.53
C SER A 398 -19.24 -1.34 -2.11
N GLU A 399 -19.59 -1.86 -3.29
CA GLU A 399 -20.85 -1.54 -3.95
C GLU A 399 -21.72 -2.78 -4.13
N LYS A 400 -23.00 -2.67 -3.80
CA LYS A 400 -23.98 -3.71 -4.07
C LYS A 400 -24.49 -3.58 -5.50
N ILE A 401 -24.13 -4.55 -6.33
CA ILE A 401 -24.49 -4.61 -7.75
C ILE A 401 -25.90 -5.18 -7.94
N LYS A 402 -26.22 -6.23 -7.18
CA LYS A 402 -27.51 -6.92 -7.25
C LYS A 402 -27.99 -7.26 -5.84
N ASN A 403 -29.28 -7.08 -5.58
CA ASN A 403 -29.89 -7.52 -4.34
C ASN A 403 -30.23 -9.02 -4.42
N GLY A 404 -30.01 -9.73 -3.33
CA GLY A 404 -30.36 -11.12 -3.15
C GLY A 404 -30.53 -11.48 -1.69
N ASN A 405 -30.95 -12.71 -1.39
CA ASN A 405 -31.26 -13.12 0.00
C ASN A 405 -30.83 -14.53 0.36
N GLN A 406 -30.16 -15.27 -0.55
CA GLN A 406 -29.79 -16.66 -0.30
C GLN A 406 -28.28 -16.89 -0.26
N ILE A 407 -27.50 -16.23 -1.11
CA ILE A 407 -26.05 -16.35 -1.17
C ILE A 407 -25.42 -14.98 -1.45
N THR A 408 -24.34 -14.66 -0.75
CA THR A 408 -23.48 -13.50 -1.05
C THR A 408 -22.36 -13.94 -1.98
N ILE A 409 -22.30 -13.32 -3.17
CA ILE A 409 -21.17 -13.50 -4.11
C ILE A 409 -20.35 -12.22 -4.11
N VAL A 410 -19.07 -12.35 -3.74
CA VAL A 410 -18.13 -11.25 -3.65
C VAL A 410 -17.09 -11.38 -4.76
N SER A 411 -16.86 -10.30 -5.50
CA SER A 411 -15.85 -10.25 -6.55
C SER A 411 -15.37 -8.82 -6.79
N TYR A 412 -14.48 -8.62 -7.74
CA TYR A 412 -13.94 -7.32 -8.13
C TYR A 412 -13.49 -7.32 -9.60
N GLY A 413 -13.31 -6.14 -10.17
CA GLY A 413 -12.77 -5.95 -11.50
C GLY A 413 -13.59 -6.63 -12.60
N SER A 414 -12.90 -7.19 -13.61
CA SER A 414 -13.53 -7.78 -14.80
C SER A 414 -14.39 -9.02 -14.52
N THR A 415 -14.11 -9.75 -13.45
CA THR A 415 -14.81 -10.98 -13.05
C THR A 415 -16.28 -10.73 -12.72
N LEU A 416 -16.61 -9.53 -12.24
CA LEU A 416 -17.99 -9.18 -11.90
C LEU A 416 -18.97 -9.36 -13.06
N ARG A 417 -18.55 -9.14 -14.31
CA ARG A 417 -19.41 -9.35 -15.47
C ARG A 417 -19.84 -10.82 -15.65
N LEU A 418 -18.96 -11.75 -15.31
CA LEU A 418 -19.28 -13.18 -15.32
C LEU A 418 -20.21 -13.51 -14.16
N VAL A 419 -19.95 -12.96 -12.98
CA VAL A 419 -20.80 -13.13 -11.78
C VAL A 419 -22.22 -12.63 -12.04
N GLU A 420 -22.38 -11.44 -12.65
CA GLU A 420 -23.69 -10.90 -13.00
C GLU A 420 -24.45 -11.81 -13.98
N LYS A 421 -23.79 -12.32 -15.02
CA LYS A 421 -24.40 -13.25 -15.98
C LYS A 421 -24.79 -14.56 -15.29
N ALA A 422 -23.89 -15.17 -14.54
CA ALA A 422 -24.14 -16.40 -13.79
C ALA A 422 -25.32 -16.24 -12.81
N SER A 423 -25.41 -15.07 -12.15
CA SER A 423 -26.51 -14.80 -11.20
C SER A 423 -27.88 -14.72 -11.87
N ASN A 424 -27.97 -14.36 -13.16
CA ASN A 424 -29.24 -14.36 -13.89
C ASN A 424 -29.71 -15.79 -14.19
N GLU A 425 -28.79 -16.70 -14.55
CA GLU A 425 -29.12 -18.12 -14.72
C GLU A 425 -29.42 -18.82 -13.39
N LEU A 426 -28.72 -18.44 -12.32
CA LEU A 426 -29.01 -18.93 -10.97
C LEU A 426 -30.42 -18.55 -10.50
N GLU A 427 -30.95 -17.38 -10.90
CA GLU A 427 -32.35 -17.04 -10.62
C GLU A 427 -33.34 -17.98 -11.27
N GLU A 428 -33.05 -18.47 -12.48
CA GLU A 428 -33.87 -19.50 -13.13
C GLU A 428 -33.85 -20.82 -12.34
N LEU A 429 -32.74 -21.10 -11.66
CA LEU A 429 -32.58 -22.21 -10.73
C LEU A 429 -33.07 -21.89 -9.28
N ARG A 430 -33.77 -20.77 -9.12
CA ARG A 430 -34.32 -20.26 -7.83
C ARG A 430 -33.27 -19.95 -6.77
N VAL A 431 -32.06 -19.59 -7.18
CA VAL A 431 -31.00 -19.12 -6.29
C VAL A 431 -30.89 -17.59 -6.39
N SER A 432 -31.25 -16.91 -5.33
CA SER A 432 -31.21 -15.44 -5.22
C SER A 432 -29.87 -14.96 -4.70
N CYS A 433 -29.03 -14.40 -5.60
CA CYS A 433 -27.67 -13.96 -5.33
C CYS A 433 -27.61 -12.48 -4.97
N GLU A 434 -27.00 -12.13 -3.85
CA GLU A 434 -26.55 -10.77 -3.57
C GLU A 434 -25.13 -10.61 -4.07
N ILE A 435 -24.89 -9.68 -5.00
CA ILE A 435 -23.58 -9.47 -5.63
C ILE A 435 -22.96 -8.19 -5.05
N ILE A 436 -21.72 -8.32 -4.57
CA ILE A 436 -20.96 -7.21 -4.02
C ILE A 436 -19.64 -7.05 -4.79
N ASP A 437 -19.44 -5.84 -5.33
CA ASP A 437 -18.18 -5.36 -5.89
C ASP A 437 -17.33 -4.75 -4.79
N ILE A 438 -16.14 -5.32 -4.53
CA ILE A 438 -15.21 -4.79 -3.54
C ILE A 438 -14.64 -3.45 -3.96
N GLN A 439 -14.45 -3.19 -5.26
CA GLN A 439 -13.87 -1.98 -5.86
C GLN A 439 -12.42 -1.71 -5.45
N SER A 440 -12.10 -1.79 -4.16
CA SER A 440 -10.76 -1.60 -3.62
C SER A 440 -10.37 -2.73 -2.66
N LEU A 441 -9.20 -3.31 -2.90
CA LEU A 441 -8.64 -4.36 -2.03
C LEU A 441 -7.94 -3.75 -0.81
N ILE A 442 -7.31 -2.57 -0.99
CA ILE A 442 -6.74 -1.77 0.10
C ILE A 442 -7.13 -0.30 -0.16
N PRO A 443 -7.88 0.34 0.73
CA PRO A 443 -8.58 -0.19 1.91
C PRO A 443 -9.73 -1.11 1.54
N PHE A 444 -10.15 -1.99 2.47
CA PHE A 444 -11.14 -3.04 2.21
C PHE A 444 -12.48 -2.74 2.90
N ASP A 445 -13.57 -2.64 2.15
CA ASP A 445 -14.97 -2.62 2.59
C ASP A 445 -15.23 -1.87 3.92
N ASN A 446 -14.90 -0.58 3.98
CA ASN A 446 -15.01 0.24 5.21
C ASN A 446 -16.45 0.34 5.74
N SER A 447 -17.45 0.22 4.87
CA SER A 447 -18.87 0.20 5.21
C SER A 447 -19.37 -1.10 5.85
N ASN A 448 -18.53 -2.16 5.88
CA ASN A 448 -18.93 -3.51 6.28
C ASN A 448 -20.10 -4.09 5.47
N LEU A 449 -20.26 -3.68 4.23
CA LEU A 449 -21.37 -4.10 3.37
C LEU A 449 -21.42 -5.63 3.20
N ILE A 450 -20.25 -6.28 3.09
CA ILE A 450 -20.15 -7.74 2.97
C ILE A 450 -20.70 -8.43 4.23
N ILE A 451 -20.37 -7.94 5.42
CA ILE A 451 -20.87 -8.50 6.68
C ILE A 451 -22.39 -8.31 6.80
N GLU A 452 -22.93 -7.14 6.41
CA GLU A 452 -24.37 -6.92 6.40
C GLU A 452 -25.11 -7.85 5.43
N SER A 453 -24.48 -8.17 4.30
CA SER A 453 -24.99 -9.18 3.36
C SER A 453 -24.98 -10.58 3.99
N LEU A 454 -23.88 -10.98 4.62
CA LEU A 454 -23.75 -12.30 5.26
C LEU A 454 -24.74 -12.54 6.40
N LYS A 455 -25.07 -11.50 7.17
CA LYS A 455 -26.15 -11.59 8.19
C LYS A 455 -27.50 -12.01 7.62
N LYS A 456 -27.73 -11.72 6.35
CA LYS A 456 -28.96 -12.04 5.64
C LYS A 456 -28.90 -13.36 4.89
N THR A 457 -27.81 -13.61 4.20
CA THR A 457 -27.68 -14.73 3.25
C THR A 457 -27.06 -15.98 3.86
N ASN A 458 -26.23 -15.85 4.87
CA ASN A 458 -25.52 -16.88 5.61
C ASN A 458 -24.57 -17.77 4.76
N LYS A 459 -24.32 -17.42 3.50
CA LYS A 459 -23.49 -18.17 2.54
C LYS A 459 -22.57 -17.23 1.79
N LEU A 460 -21.34 -17.67 1.55
CA LEU A 460 -20.30 -16.88 0.91
C LEU A 460 -19.61 -17.62 -0.22
N LEU A 461 -19.67 -17.03 -1.41
CA LEU A 461 -18.83 -17.39 -2.55
C LEU A 461 -17.93 -16.18 -2.91
N ILE A 462 -16.62 -16.38 -2.98
CA ILE A 462 -15.65 -15.40 -3.48
C ILE A 462 -15.20 -15.86 -4.86
N VAL A 463 -15.39 -15.04 -5.88
CA VAL A 463 -14.98 -15.34 -7.25
C VAL A 463 -13.83 -14.43 -7.65
N ASP A 464 -12.72 -15.03 -8.09
CA ASP A 464 -11.47 -14.34 -8.34
C ASP A 464 -10.73 -14.91 -9.56
N GLU A 465 -10.30 -14.07 -10.48
CA GLU A 465 -9.44 -14.50 -11.61
C GLU A 465 -7.99 -14.79 -11.20
N ASP A 466 -7.60 -14.50 -9.97
CA ASP A 466 -6.23 -14.74 -9.46
C ASP A 466 -5.99 -16.24 -9.17
N LEU A 467 -4.73 -16.57 -8.94
CA LEU A 467 -4.33 -17.92 -8.54
C LEU A 467 -4.83 -18.27 -7.13
N PRO A 468 -4.97 -19.56 -6.80
CA PRO A 468 -5.21 -19.98 -5.44
C PRO A 468 -4.13 -19.41 -4.49
N GLY A 469 -4.56 -18.84 -3.38
CA GLY A 469 -3.65 -18.17 -2.44
C GLY A 469 -3.37 -16.69 -2.77
N GLY A 470 -3.97 -16.16 -3.82
CA GLY A 470 -3.89 -14.74 -4.22
C GLY A 470 -4.87 -13.84 -3.47
N ALA A 471 -5.55 -12.94 -4.22
CA ALA A 471 -6.47 -11.97 -3.64
C ALA A 471 -7.64 -12.62 -2.88
N SER A 472 -8.15 -13.74 -3.35
CA SER A 472 -9.25 -14.47 -2.69
C SER A 472 -8.91 -14.88 -1.26
N SER A 473 -7.67 -15.29 -0.98
CA SER A 473 -7.22 -15.64 0.37
C SER A 473 -7.18 -14.42 1.28
N TYR A 474 -6.72 -13.27 0.77
CA TYR A 474 -6.76 -12.00 1.48
C TYR A 474 -8.20 -11.58 1.81
N ILE A 475 -9.09 -11.64 0.82
CA ILE A 475 -10.52 -11.30 0.96
C ILE A 475 -11.17 -12.20 2.02
N LEU A 476 -10.93 -13.52 1.93
CA LEU A 476 -11.46 -14.49 2.88
C LEU A 476 -11.00 -14.19 4.31
N GLN A 477 -9.70 -13.92 4.53
CA GLN A 477 -9.16 -13.55 5.84
C GLN A 477 -9.83 -12.28 6.38
N LYS A 478 -9.99 -11.24 5.53
CA LYS A 478 -10.65 -9.99 5.90
C LYS A 478 -12.09 -10.21 6.37
N ILE A 479 -12.84 -11.04 5.66
CA ILE A 479 -14.25 -11.31 5.97
C ILE A 479 -14.37 -12.20 7.20
N ILE A 480 -13.69 -13.36 7.19
CA ILE A 480 -13.92 -14.43 8.15
C ILE A 480 -13.28 -14.14 9.51
N GLN A 481 -12.02 -13.66 9.51
CA GLN A 481 -11.24 -13.49 10.74
C GLN A 481 -11.26 -12.05 11.27
N GLU A 482 -10.98 -11.07 10.40
CA GLU A 482 -10.84 -9.69 10.87
C GLU A 482 -12.19 -9.02 11.17
N ARG A 483 -13.28 -9.49 10.54
CA ARG A 483 -14.64 -8.94 10.69
C ARG A 483 -15.64 -9.93 11.30
N ASP A 484 -15.13 -11.02 11.87
CA ASP A 484 -15.97 -12.06 12.53
C ASP A 484 -17.06 -12.65 11.62
N GLY A 485 -16.87 -12.66 10.30
CA GLY A 485 -17.86 -13.15 9.33
C GLY A 485 -18.24 -14.61 9.52
N PHE A 486 -17.33 -15.42 10.08
CA PHE A 486 -17.60 -16.83 10.42
C PHE A 486 -18.88 -17.03 11.25
N LYS A 487 -19.23 -16.07 12.11
CA LYS A 487 -20.41 -16.15 12.99
C LYS A 487 -21.74 -16.19 12.23
N TYR A 488 -21.74 -15.80 10.97
CA TYR A 488 -22.95 -15.66 10.16
C TYR A 488 -23.08 -16.75 9.11
N LEU A 489 -22.13 -17.67 9.00
CA LEU A 489 -22.14 -18.72 7.98
C LEU A 489 -22.84 -19.97 8.50
N ASP A 490 -23.68 -20.56 7.63
CA ASP A 490 -24.33 -21.86 7.81
C ASP A 490 -23.78 -22.95 6.87
N SER A 491 -22.84 -22.57 5.99
CA SER A 491 -22.09 -23.47 5.11
C SER A 491 -20.63 -23.03 4.99
N ALA A 492 -19.76 -23.90 4.51
CA ALA A 492 -18.36 -23.56 4.28
C ALA A 492 -18.24 -22.43 3.22
N PRO A 493 -17.48 -21.36 3.46
CA PRO A 493 -17.22 -20.35 2.42
C PRO A 493 -16.33 -20.94 1.33
N ILE A 494 -16.66 -20.68 0.07
CA ILE A 494 -15.88 -21.17 -1.07
C ILE A 494 -15.17 -20.00 -1.77
N THR A 495 -13.92 -20.25 -2.19
CA THR A 495 -13.15 -19.38 -3.07
C THR A 495 -13.02 -20.07 -4.42
N LEU A 496 -13.71 -19.57 -5.44
CA LEU A 496 -13.57 -20.00 -6.82
C LEU A 496 -12.48 -19.17 -7.49
N THR A 497 -11.36 -19.81 -7.83
CA THR A 497 -10.17 -19.17 -8.38
C THR A 497 -9.76 -19.77 -9.72
N SER A 498 -8.83 -19.13 -10.40
CA SER A 498 -8.15 -19.72 -11.54
C SER A 498 -7.32 -20.94 -11.13
N LYS A 499 -6.97 -21.77 -12.12
CA LYS A 499 -6.04 -22.88 -11.93
C LYS A 499 -4.62 -22.36 -11.72
N ALA A 500 -3.78 -23.16 -11.04
CA ALA A 500 -2.41 -22.78 -10.67
C ALA A 500 -1.40 -22.75 -11.84
N HIS A 501 -1.85 -22.63 -13.07
CA HIS A 501 -1.03 -22.52 -14.27
C HIS A 501 -1.47 -21.32 -15.11
N ARG A 502 -0.60 -20.88 -16.03
CA ARG A 502 -0.96 -19.82 -16.98
C ARG A 502 -1.97 -20.36 -18.01
N PRO A 503 -2.99 -19.59 -18.39
CA PRO A 503 -3.97 -20.01 -19.39
C PRO A 503 -3.32 -20.12 -20.77
N ALA A 504 -3.76 -21.07 -21.57
CA ALA A 504 -3.44 -21.14 -22.98
C ALA A 504 -4.18 -20.03 -23.75
N TYR A 505 -3.80 -19.82 -25.01
CA TYR A 505 -4.52 -18.88 -25.87
C TYR A 505 -5.90 -19.42 -26.28
N GLY A 506 -6.82 -18.50 -26.49
CA GLY A 506 -8.14 -18.73 -27.04
C GLY A 506 -9.18 -19.11 -25.99
N THR A 507 -10.41 -19.32 -26.47
CA THR A 507 -11.58 -19.53 -25.62
C THR A 507 -11.45 -20.75 -24.71
N ASP A 508 -10.93 -21.88 -25.24
CA ASP A 508 -10.73 -23.08 -24.43
C ASP A 508 -9.67 -22.86 -23.33
N GLY A 509 -8.60 -22.14 -23.66
CA GLY A 509 -7.57 -21.78 -22.67
C GLY A 509 -8.13 -20.99 -21.50
N ASP A 510 -8.98 -20.01 -21.78
CA ASP A 510 -9.67 -19.23 -20.77
C ASP A 510 -10.67 -20.08 -19.97
N TYR A 511 -11.53 -20.81 -20.67
CA TYR A 511 -12.60 -21.61 -20.08
C TYR A 511 -12.08 -22.66 -19.08
N PHE A 512 -11.01 -23.37 -19.44
CA PHE A 512 -10.44 -24.41 -18.57
C PHE A 512 -9.41 -23.91 -17.55
N SER A 513 -9.02 -22.64 -17.62
CA SER A 513 -7.99 -22.08 -16.71
C SER A 513 -8.50 -21.03 -15.75
N LYS A 514 -9.53 -20.29 -16.11
CA LYS A 514 -10.13 -19.21 -15.29
C LYS A 514 -11.54 -19.60 -14.85
N PRO A 515 -12.10 -18.99 -13.80
CA PRO A 515 -13.51 -19.16 -13.49
C PRO A 515 -14.38 -18.82 -14.71
N SER A 516 -15.15 -19.79 -15.18
CA SER A 516 -16.18 -19.61 -16.21
C SER A 516 -17.52 -19.25 -15.58
N MET A 517 -18.48 -18.89 -16.41
CA MET A 517 -19.86 -18.71 -15.96
C MET A 517 -20.43 -20.01 -15.38
N ASP A 518 -20.14 -21.15 -16.01
CA ASP A 518 -20.59 -22.48 -15.58
C ASP A 518 -19.98 -22.83 -14.21
N ASP A 519 -18.67 -22.62 -14.01
CA ASP A 519 -18.03 -22.86 -12.70
C ASP A 519 -18.68 -22.02 -11.59
N ILE A 520 -19.08 -20.78 -11.87
CA ILE A 520 -19.75 -19.90 -10.90
C ILE A 520 -21.14 -20.45 -10.55
N ILE A 521 -21.92 -20.87 -11.55
CA ILE A 521 -23.25 -21.44 -11.38
C ILE A 521 -23.15 -22.73 -10.55
N GLU A 522 -22.31 -23.65 -10.96
CA GLU A 522 -22.13 -24.96 -10.32
C GLU A 522 -21.66 -24.79 -8.87
N THR A 523 -20.69 -23.91 -8.64
CA THR A 523 -20.16 -23.66 -7.27
C THR A 523 -21.21 -23.00 -6.36
N ALA A 524 -21.94 -22.01 -6.85
CA ALA A 524 -23.00 -21.37 -6.08
C ALA A 524 -24.14 -22.35 -5.77
N TYR A 525 -24.51 -23.17 -6.75
CA TYR A 525 -25.54 -24.19 -6.58
C TYR A 525 -25.09 -25.30 -5.61
N LEU A 526 -23.83 -25.72 -5.65
CA LEU A 526 -23.26 -26.67 -4.69
C LEU A 526 -23.39 -26.19 -3.23
N ILE A 527 -23.14 -24.89 -2.99
CA ILE A 527 -23.34 -24.30 -1.65
C ILE A 527 -24.82 -24.38 -1.24
N MET A 528 -25.74 -24.20 -2.16
CA MET A 528 -27.18 -24.31 -1.90
C MET A 528 -27.62 -25.76 -1.68
N ASN A 529 -27.07 -26.70 -2.46
CA ASN A 529 -27.30 -28.14 -2.27
C ASN A 529 -26.79 -28.63 -0.90
N GLU A 530 -25.59 -28.23 -0.48
CA GLU A 530 -25.05 -28.58 0.85
C GLU A 530 -26.00 -28.12 1.98
N TYR A 531 -26.59 -26.93 1.82
CA TYR A 531 -27.51 -26.36 2.81
C TYR A 531 -28.88 -27.04 2.82
N ASP A 532 -29.48 -27.27 1.63
CA ASP A 532 -30.83 -27.83 1.48
C ASP A 532 -30.94 -28.73 0.25
N PRO A 533 -30.48 -29.98 0.33
CA PRO A 533 -30.48 -30.92 -0.82
C PRO A 533 -31.87 -31.31 -1.31
N ASN A 534 -32.92 -31.07 -0.51
CA ASN A 534 -34.28 -31.36 -0.92
C ASN A 534 -34.82 -30.34 -1.92
N ASN A 535 -34.51 -29.06 -1.72
CA ASN A 535 -34.90 -27.95 -2.58
C ASN A 535 -33.90 -27.72 -3.71
N TYR A 536 -32.64 -28.10 -3.53
CA TYR A 536 -31.52 -27.97 -4.46
C TYR A 536 -30.87 -29.34 -4.67
N PRO A 537 -31.51 -30.27 -5.47
CA PRO A 537 -30.95 -31.57 -5.75
C PRO A 537 -29.64 -31.45 -6.53
N ASP A 538 -28.83 -32.53 -6.59
CA ASP A 538 -27.59 -32.55 -7.36
C ASP A 538 -27.77 -32.06 -8.78
N LEU A 539 -26.94 -31.11 -9.19
CA LEU A 539 -26.99 -30.51 -10.52
C LEU A 539 -26.24 -31.37 -11.55
N ILE A 540 -25.19 -32.10 -11.14
CA ILE A 540 -24.32 -32.95 -11.97
C ILE A 540 -24.13 -34.31 -11.29
#